data_3e5838cdb68fcf950e7b91ac9fcf2b09
#
_entry.id   3e5838cdb68fcf950e7b91ac9fcf2b09
#
_cell.length_a   1.000
_cell.length_b   1.000
_cell.length_c   1.000
_cell.angle_alpha   90.00
_cell.angle_beta   90.00
_cell.angle_gamma   90.00
#
_symmetry.space_group_name_H-M   'P 1'
#
loop_
_entity.id
_entity.type
_entity.pdbx_description
1 polymer ?
#
loop_
_entity_poly.entity_id
_entity_poly.type
_entity_poly.pdbx_seq_one_letter_code
_entity_poly.pdbx_strand_id
1 'polypeptide(L)'
;MSRRDSDRVSLTRSCRPNLMEGRIVATPRTGRRTTKQRLAISAVFQDESSFMTAQQVFDALRDGDVSVGLATVYRNLQAMADDGELDAIRTPEGEMTYRRCSPTHHHHLVCSQCGTAVEIEADSTIEQWARNIATDHGFT
;
A
#
# COMPACT_ATOMS: atom_id res chain seq x y z
N MET A 1 4.07 40.06 30.73
CA MET A 1 5.27 39.46 30.09
C MET A 1 4.97 38.02 29.73
N SER A 2 4.67 37.85 28.47
CA SER A 2 4.21 36.57 27.91
C SER A 2 5.42 35.84 27.35
N ARG A 3 5.77 34.68 27.91
CA ARG A 3 6.70 33.77 27.31
C ARG A 3 5.87 32.72 26.55
N ARG A 4 5.88 32.82 25.23
CA ARG A 4 5.41 31.79 24.35
C ARG A 4 6.45 30.68 24.38
N ASP A 5 6.12 29.60 25.03
CA ASP A 5 6.84 28.34 24.92
C ASP A 5 6.61 27.82 23.49
N SER A 6 7.66 27.92 22.70
CA SER A 6 7.72 27.33 21.37
C SER A 6 7.92 25.84 21.57
N ASP A 7 6.83 25.08 21.46
CA ASP A 7 6.91 23.63 21.31
C ASP A 7 7.77 23.30 20.08
N ARG A 8 9.02 23.10 20.37
CA ARG A 8 10.00 22.54 19.46
C ARG A 8 9.65 21.07 19.29
N VAL A 9 8.81 20.79 18.30
CA VAL A 9 8.68 19.42 17.79
C VAL A 9 10.06 18.99 17.35
N SER A 10 10.70 18.22 18.22
CA SER A 10 11.95 17.55 17.92
C SER A 10 11.67 16.50 16.85
N LEU A 11 11.77 16.90 15.61
CA LEU A 11 11.87 15.96 14.49
C LEU A 11 13.16 15.17 14.69
N THR A 12 13.02 14.04 15.37
CA THR A 12 14.11 13.05 15.42
C THR A 12 14.52 12.75 13.97
N ARG A 13 15.78 12.90 13.70
CA ARG A 13 16.45 12.83 12.38
C ARG A 13 16.31 11.48 11.65
N SER A 14 15.30 10.71 11.96
CA SER A 14 15.27 9.28 11.70
C SER A 14 14.27 8.86 10.62
N CYS A 15 13.27 9.66 10.29
CA CYS A 15 12.30 9.32 9.23
C CYS A 15 12.55 10.19 7.99
N ARG A 16 13.06 9.59 6.93
CA ARG A 16 13.05 10.21 5.60
C ARG A 16 11.85 9.68 4.84
N PRO A 17 10.90 10.53 4.46
CA PRO A 17 9.79 10.10 3.62
C PRO A 17 10.33 9.67 2.26
N ASN A 18 10.02 8.45 1.86
CA ASN A 18 10.27 7.97 0.51
C ASN A 18 8.93 7.98 -0.23
N LEU A 19 8.79 8.87 -1.19
CA LEU A 19 7.63 8.90 -2.06
C LEU A 19 7.78 7.75 -3.07
N MET A 20 7.14 6.63 -2.78
CA MET A 20 6.98 5.58 -3.78
C MET A 20 5.71 5.88 -4.58
N GLU A 21 5.90 6.32 -5.80
CA GLU A 21 4.82 6.36 -6.78
C GLU A 21 4.31 4.92 -7.02
N GLY A 22 3.16 4.63 -6.44
CA GLY A 22 2.40 3.43 -6.74
C GLY A 22 1.80 3.54 -8.14
N ARG A 23 2.57 3.19 -9.15
CA ARG A 23 2.04 3.07 -10.49
C ARG A 23 1.33 1.74 -10.58
N ILE A 24 0.01 1.73 -10.66
CA ILE A 24 -0.70 0.74 -11.51
C ILE A 24 -2.12 1.27 -11.76
N VAL A 25 -2.35 1.74 -12.97
CA VAL A 25 -3.69 1.70 -13.53
C VAL A 25 -3.84 0.30 -14.13
N ALA A 26 -4.20 -0.65 -13.31
CA ALA A 26 -4.66 -1.93 -13.80
C ALA A 26 -6.12 -1.77 -14.23
N THR A 27 -6.36 -1.79 -15.53
CA THR A 27 -7.71 -1.99 -16.04
C THR A 27 -8.27 -3.29 -15.47
N PRO A 28 -9.46 -3.30 -14.86
CA PRO A 28 -10.03 -4.51 -14.29
C PRO A 28 -10.19 -5.55 -15.40
N ARG A 29 -9.42 -6.62 -15.32
CA ARG A 29 -9.63 -7.80 -16.15
C ARG A 29 -10.85 -8.52 -15.59
N THR A 30 -11.98 -8.24 -16.23
CA THR A 30 -13.26 -8.92 -16.02
C THR A 30 -13.10 -10.43 -16.16
N GLY A 31 -13.53 -11.19 -15.14
CA GLY A 31 -13.90 -12.56 -15.33
C GLY A 31 -13.17 -13.65 -14.57
N ARG A 32 -12.29 -13.34 -13.60
CA ARG A 32 -11.72 -14.41 -12.78
C ARG A 32 -12.72 -14.82 -11.70
N ARG A 33 -13.20 -16.07 -11.80
CA ARG A 33 -14.15 -16.65 -10.85
C ARG A 33 -13.60 -16.52 -9.43
N THR A 34 -14.30 -15.76 -8.58
CA THR A 34 -13.94 -15.57 -7.19
C THR A 34 -14.05 -16.90 -6.46
N THR A 35 -12.95 -17.43 -5.95
CA THR A 35 -12.92 -18.67 -5.17
C THR A 35 -13.19 -18.38 -3.70
N LYS A 36 -13.60 -19.41 -2.94
CA LYS A 36 -13.74 -19.30 -1.48
C LYS A 36 -12.47 -18.78 -0.80
N GLN A 37 -11.30 -19.20 -1.29
CA GLN A 37 -10.00 -18.76 -0.79
C GLN A 37 -9.78 -17.28 -1.04
N ARG A 38 -10.10 -16.76 -2.22
CA ARG A 38 -9.98 -15.34 -2.54
C ARG A 38 -10.91 -14.48 -1.67
N LEU A 39 -12.13 -14.95 -1.42
CA LEU A 39 -13.05 -14.28 -0.51
C LEU A 39 -12.52 -14.22 0.91
N ALA A 40 -11.97 -15.32 1.42
CA ALA A 40 -11.38 -15.37 2.75
C ALA A 40 -10.18 -14.43 2.86
N ILE A 41 -9.29 -14.39 1.86
CA ILE A 41 -8.17 -13.45 1.81
C ILE A 41 -8.68 -12.00 1.76
N SER A 42 -9.68 -11.71 0.93
CA SER A 42 -10.27 -10.37 0.84
C SER A 42 -10.86 -9.90 2.17
N ALA A 43 -11.43 -10.83 2.96
CA ALA A 43 -12.00 -10.50 4.27
C ALA A 43 -10.94 -10.05 5.29
N VAL A 44 -9.71 -10.58 5.21
CA VAL A 44 -8.61 -10.16 6.10
C VAL A 44 -8.32 -8.66 5.95
N PHE A 45 -8.48 -8.10 4.75
CA PHE A 45 -8.18 -6.69 4.48
C PHE A 45 -9.36 -5.73 4.74
N GLN A 46 -10.50 -6.21 5.21
CA GLN A 46 -11.67 -5.33 5.43
C GLN A 46 -11.48 -4.41 6.63
N ASP A 47 -10.81 -4.92 7.68
CA ASP A 47 -10.61 -4.21 8.94
C ASP A 47 -9.17 -3.71 9.12
N GLU A 48 -8.26 -4.05 8.18
CA GLU A 48 -6.85 -3.69 8.29
C GLU A 48 -6.54 -2.40 7.53
N SER A 49 -6.03 -1.43 8.27
CA SER A 49 -5.58 -0.14 7.72
C SER A 49 -4.08 -0.14 7.34
N SER A 50 -3.36 -1.22 7.63
CA SER A 50 -1.92 -1.37 7.38
C SER A 50 -1.60 -2.32 6.24
N PHE A 51 -0.43 -2.18 5.66
CA PHE A 51 0.09 -3.16 4.70
C PHE A 51 0.48 -4.45 5.42
N MET A 52 0.08 -5.59 4.85
CA MET A 52 0.36 -6.92 5.36
C MET A 52 1.21 -7.73 4.40
N THR A 53 2.16 -8.50 4.94
CA THR A 53 2.90 -9.49 4.18
C THR A 53 2.02 -10.72 3.91
N ALA A 54 2.41 -11.54 2.94
CA ALA A 54 1.72 -12.81 2.68
C ALA A 54 1.73 -13.74 3.90
N GLN A 55 2.81 -13.71 4.69
CA GLN A 55 2.90 -14.48 5.93
C GLN A 55 1.89 -14.01 6.97
N GLN A 56 1.75 -12.71 7.17
CA GLN A 56 0.77 -12.14 8.09
C GLN A 56 -0.67 -12.48 7.68
N VAL A 57 -0.97 -12.42 6.37
CA VAL A 57 -2.28 -12.83 5.84
C VAL A 57 -2.51 -14.33 6.06
N PHE A 58 -1.50 -15.16 5.84
CA PHE A 58 -1.57 -16.60 6.09
C PHE A 58 -1.86 -16.92 7.56
N ASP A 59 -1.16 -16.23 8.48
CA ASP A 59 -1.36 -16.40 9.92
C ASP A 59 -2.77 -15.98 10.35
N ALA A 60 -3.28 -14.86 9.86
CA ALA A 60 -4.63 -14.39 10.10
C ALA A 60 -5.70 -15.38 9.60
N LEU A 61 -5.50 -15.98 8.42
CA LEU A 61 -6.41 -17.01 7.88
C LEU A 61 -6.40 -18.28 8.74
N ARG A 62 -5.22 -18.70 9.20
CA ARG A 62 -5.07 -19.86 10.08
C ARG A 62 -5.77 -19.64 11.43
N ASP A 63 -5.64 -18.46 12.01
CA ASP A 63 -6.29 -18.08 13.27
C ASP A 63 -7.84 -18.02 13.11
N GLY A 64 -8.33 -17.76 11.90
CA GLY A 64 -9.73 -17.82 11.51
C GLY A 64 -10.22 -19.21 11.04
N ASP A 65 -9.45 -20.28 11.30
CA ASP A 65 -9.76 -21.66 10.89
C ASP A 65 -9.93 -21.87 9.37
N VAL A 66 -9.33 -20.99 8.57
CA VAL A 66 -9.34 -21.14 7.10
C VAL A 66 -8.14 -21.97 6.66
N SER A 67 -8.42 -23.16 6.14
CA SER A 67 -7.39 -24.05 5.61
C SER A 67 -6.96 -23.60 4.21
N VAL A 68 -5.79 -22.97 4.14
CA VAL A 68 -5.16 -22.55 2.88
C VAL A 68 -3.63 -22.65 3.02
N GLY A 69 -2.94 -23.06 1.98
CA GLY A 69 -1.47 -23.12 1.98
C GLY A 69 -0.86 -21.74 1.70
N LEU A 70 0.32 -21.48 2.26
CA LEU A 70 1.06 -20.22 2.08
C LEU A 70 1.31 -19.90 0.59
N ALA A 71 1.69 -20.90 -0.22
CA ALA A 71 1.87 -20.71 -1.65
C ALA A 71 0.60 -20.26 -2.38
N THR A 72 -0.56 -20.74 -1.92
CA THR A 72 -1.87 -20.34 -2.42
C THR A 72 -2.19 -18.89 -2.02
N VAL A 73 -1.84 -18.48 -0.79
CA VAL A 73 -1.96 -17.09 -0.34
C VAL A 73 -1.14 -16.17 -1.24
N TYR A 74 0.13 -16.47 -1.48
CA TYR A 74 0.99 -15.69 -2.38
C TYR A 74 0.38 -15.51 -3.77
N ARG A 75 -0.09 -16.61 -4.38
CA ARG A 75 -0.69 -16.56 -5.72
C ARG A 75 -1.98 -15.74 -5.77
N ASN A 76 -2.81 -15.83 -4.74
CA ASN A 76 -4.03 -15.04 -4.68
C ASN A 76 -3.73 -13.55 -4.45
N LEU A 77 -2.81 -13.22 -3.54
CA LEU A 77 -2.42 -11.83 -3.29
C LEU A 77 -1.85 -11.17 -4.54
N GLN A 78 -0.96 -11.87 -5.26
CA GLN A 78 -0.42 -11.37 -6.52
C GLN A 78 -1.51 -11.18 -7.56
N ALA A 79 -2.43 -12.14 -7.71
CA ALA A 79 -3.53 -12.03 -8.64
C ALA A 79 -4.49 -10.88 -8.28
N MET A 80 -4.76 -10.65 -6.99
CA MET A 80 -5.61 -9.55 -6.52
C MET A 80 -4.94 -8.20 -6.75
N ALA A 81 -3.61 -8.12 -6.60
CA ALA A 81 -2.86 -6.92 -6.94
C ALA A 81 -2.87 -6.65 -8.44
N ASP A 82 -2.66 -7.67 -9.27
CA ASP A 82 -2.72 -7.56 -10.74
C ASP A 82 -4.12 -7.15 -11.24
N ASP A 83 -5.17 -7.58 -10.54
CA ASP A 83 -6.57 -7.22 -10.82
C ASP A 83 -6.95 -5.83 -10.26
N GLY A 84 -6.07 -5.17 -9.49
CA GLY A 84 -6.32 -3.86 -8.88
C GLY A 84 -7.23 -3.89 -7.65
N GLU A 85 -7.45 -5.07 -7.04
CA GLU A 85 -8.21 -5.20 -5.79
C GLU A 85 -7.39 -4.85 -4.56
N LEU A 86 -6.07 -5.04 -4.64
CA LEU A 86 -5.11 -4.69 -3.60
C LEU A 86 -4.00 -3.84 -4.19
N ASP A 87 -3.48 -2.93 -3.39
CA ASP A 87 -2.22 -2.29 -3.68
C ASP A 87 -1.07 -3.11 -3.11
N ALA A 88 0.03 -3.16 -3.84
CA ALA A 88 1.22 -3.89 -3.45
C ALA A 88 2.42 -2.95 -3.44
N ILE A 89 3.16 -2.93 -2.35
CA ILE A 89 4.42 -2.19 -2.24
C ILE A 89 5.53 -3.14 -1.77
N ARG A 90 6.74 -2.82 -2.20
CA ARG A 90 7.94 -3.55 -1.76
C ARG A 90 8.58 -2.81 -0.59
N THR A 91 8.84 -3.51 0.50
CA THR A 91 9.57 -2.95 1.64
C THR A 91 11.05 -2.72 1.29
N PRO A 92 11.78 -1.91 2.08
CA PRO A 92 13.22 -1.74 1.90
C PRO A 92 14.00 -3.07 1.94
N GLU A 93 13.50 -4.06 2.68
CA GLU A 93 14.06 -5.43 2.78
C GLU A 93 13.74 -6.29 1.55
N GLY A 94 12.91 -5.77 0.64
CA GLY A 94 12.54 -6.45 -0.60
C GLY A 94 11.31 -7.34 -0.52
N GLU A 95 10.62 -7.36 0.61
CA GLU A 95 9.39 -8.13 0.79
C GLU A 95 8.18 -7.39 0.21
N MET A 96 7.26 -8.15 -0.39
CA MET A 96 6.00 -7.59 -0.90
C MET A 96 4.96 -7.52 0.22
N THR A 97 4.34 -6.37 0.35
CA THR A 97 3.23 -6.14 1.26
C THR A 97 2.00 -5.64 0.49
N TYR A 98 0.83 -5.94 1.02
CA TYR A 98 -0.45 -5.73 0.34
C TYR A 98 -1.41 -4.99 1.25
N ARG A 99 -2.27 -4.16 0.67
CA ARG A 99 -3.32 -3.44 1.38
C ARG A 99 -4.52 -3.22 0.45
N ARG A 100 -5.71 -3.21 1.03
CA ARG A 100 -6.89 -2.71 0.33
C ARG A 100 -6.96 -1.21 0.52
N CYS A 101 -6.85 -0.48 -0.58
CA CYS A 101 -6.91 0.97 -0.59
C CYS A 101 -8.18 1.49 -1.28
N SER A 102 -8.35 2.80 -1.28
CA SER A 102 -9.40 3.47 -2.01
C SER A 102 -9.35 3.11 -3.50
N PRO A 103 -10.48 2.91 -4.18
CA PRO A 103 -10.50 2.69 -5.62
C PRO A 103 -10.13 3.94 -6.43
N THR A 104 -10.05 5.09 -5.79
CA THR A 104 -9.63 6.35 -6.42
C THR A 104 -8.11 6.43 -6.49
N HIS A 105 -7.62 7.25 -7.41
CA HIS A 105 -6.18 7.51 -7.52
C HIS A 105 -5.65 8.12 -6.21
N HIS A 106 -4.59 7.54 -5.66
CA HIS A 106 -3.97 7.95 -4.40
C HIS A 106 -2.48 7.65 -4.42
N HIS A 107 -1.78 8.19 -3.43
CA HIS A 107 -0.35 7.97 -3.21
C HIS A 107 -0.12 7.34 -1.85
N HIS A 108 1.02 6.69 -1.67
CA HIS A 108 1.45 6.18 -0.38
C HIS A 108 2.71 6.89 0.09
N LEU A 109 2.66 7.42 1.30
CA LEU A 109 3.84 7.88 2.01
C LEU A 109 4.35 6.73 2.88
N VAL A 110 5.53 6.22 2.56
CA VAL A 110 6.11 5.07 3.26
C VAL A 110 7.34 5.51 4.04
N CYS A 111 7.36 5.23 5.33
CA CYS A 111 8.52 5.47 6.18
C CYS A 111 9.62 4.47 5.81
N SER A 112 10.78 4.97 5.39
CA SER A 112 11.93 4.13 5.02
C SER A 112 12.57 3.40 6.20
N GLN A 113 12.24 3.78 7.45
CA GLN A 113 12.81 3.18 8.64
C GLN A 113 11.96 2.06 9.22
N CYS A 114 10.65 2.27 9.31
CA CYS A 114 9.75 1.33 9.98
C CYS A 114 8.71 0.72 9.06
N GLY A 115 8.68 1.11 7.77
CA GLY A 115 7.72 0.59 6.80
C GLY A 115 6.28 1.08 6.97
N THR A 116 5.99 1.91 7.98
CA THR A 116 4.65 2.48 8.16
C THR A 116 4.24 3.24 6.90
N ALA A 117 3.08 2.93 6.37
CA ALA A 117 2.54 3.57 5.18
C ALA A 117 1.25 4.33 5.49
N VAL A 118 1.10 5.51 4.89
CA VAL A 118 -0.09 6.33 4.97
C VAL A 118 -0.58 6.61 3.56
N GLU A 119 -1.88 6.41 3.34
CA GLU A 119 -2.53 6.77 2.09
C GLU A 119 -2.75 8.29 2.05
N ILE A 120 -2.40 8.89 0.94
CA ILE A 120 -2.57 10.33 0.67
C ILE A 120 -3.46 10.45 -0.56
N GLU A 121 -4.54 11.20 -0.45
CA GLU A 121 -5.38 11.50 -1.60
C GLU A 121 -4.57 12.19 -2.71
N ALA A 122 -4.89 11.87 -3.95
CA ALA A 122 -4.26 12.50 -5.09
C ALA A 122 -4.61 14.01 -5.10
N ASP A 123 -3.63 14.83 -4.74
CA ASP A 123 -3.73 16.27 -4.81
C ASP A 123 -3.30 16.74 -6.21
N SER A 124 -4.10 17.60 -6.81
CA SER A 124 -3.80 18.24 -8.09
C SER A 124 -2.43 18.94 -8.10
N THR A 125 -1.96 19.41 -6.96
CA THR A 125 -0.67 20.07 -6.80
C THR A 125 0.50 19.10 -6.98
N ILE A 126 0.42 17.92 -6.39
CA ILE A 126 1.43 16.86 -6.52
C ILE A 126 1.47 16.36 -7.97
N GLU A 127 0.31 16.11 -8.55
CA GLU A 127 0.18 15.68 -9.94
C GLU A 127 0.72 16.72 -10.93
N GLN A 128 0.46 17.99 -10.68
CA GLN A 128 0.96 19.06 -11.53
C GLN A 128 2.47 19.20 -11.40
N TRP A 129 3.01 19.10 -10.20
CA TRP A 129 4.45 19.11 -9.95
C TRP A 129 5.14 17.95 -10.67
N ALA A 130 4.62 16.73 -10.54
CA ALA A 130 5.16 15.54 -11.21
C ALA A 130 5.15 15.70 -12.75
N ARG A 131 4.04 16.19 -13.32
CA ARG A 131 3.94 16.48 -14.76
C ARG A 131 4.97 17.53 -15.22
N ASN A 132 5.16 18.59 -14.44
CA ASN A 132 6.14 19.63 -14.77
C ASN A 132 7.57 19.05 -14.80
N ILE A 133 7.95 18.29 -13.77
CA ILE A 133 9.26 17.61 -13.73
C ILE A 133 9.43 16.67 -14.93
N ALA A 134 8.42 15.86 -15.23
CA ALA A 134 8.47 14.96 -16.38
C ALA A 134 8.70 15.72 -17.68
N THR A 135 7.97 16.82 -17.88
CA THR A 135 8.12 17.67 -19.08
C THR A 135 9.51 18.31 -19.16
N ASP A 136 10.01 18.84 -18.05
CA ASP A 136 11.33 19.50 -17.98
C ASP A 136 12.48 18.54 -18.33
N HIS A 137 12.28 17.25 -18.03
CA HIS A 137 13.26 16.20 -18.32
C HIS A 137 12.94 15.36 -19.57
N GLY A 138 11.92 15.74 -20.35
CA GLY A 138 11.55 15.06 -21.60
C GLY A 138 10.92 13.69 -21.43
N PHE A 139 10.31 13.42 -20.27
CA PHE A 139 9.51 12.20 -20.02
C PHE A 139 8.04 12.43 -20.38
N THR A 140 7.40 11.38 -20.90
CA THR A 140 5.97 11.37 -21.25
C THR A 140 5.21 10.36 -20.43
#